data_1975aa80cdc6a51658aa3a69670e571c
#
_entry.id   1975aa80cdc6a51658aa3a69670e571c
#
_cell.length_a   1.000
_cell.length_b   1.000
_cell.length_c   1.000
_cell.angle_alpha   90.00
_cell.angle_beta   90.00
_cell.angle_gamma   90.00
#
_symmetry.space_group_name_H-M   'P 1'
#
loop_
_entity.id
_entity.type
_entity.pdbx_description
1 polymer ?
#
loop_
_entity_poly.entity_id
_entity_poly.type
_entity_poly.pdbx_seq_one_letter_code
_entity_poly.pdbx_strand_id
1 'polypeptide(L)'
;KQLENLAKQREKQGKIRRYREWYESWGKLEIDRVDAVKTAKNYLENKNQYVILDTETTGLNEAEIVEIAIIDLDGKTLLNTLVKPRILIPPEVIKIHGITNEMVADSPSFSEVHSTIVEVLKDKKVLIWNRQFDISILNYCRNIHKLPSFKLSDRSECLMEIHAQWYGEWSTYWH
;
A
#
# COMPACT_ATOMS: atom_id res chain seq x y z
N LYS A 1 -24.29 21.96 -0.03
CA LYS A 1 -23.23 20.98 0.32
C LYS A 1 -23.69 19.52 0.17
N GLN A 2 -24.83 19.10 0.82
CA GLN A 2 -25.29 17.70 0.77
C GLN A 2 -25.76 17.29 -0.63
N LEU A 3 -26.49 18.14 -1.34
CA LEU A 3 -26.93 17.91 -2.72
C LEU A 3 -25.75 17.93 -3.72
N GLU A 4 -24.78 18.78 -3.52
CA GLU A 4 -23.56 18.84 -4.33
C GLU A 4 -22.71 17.55 -4.17
N ASN A 5 -22.60 17.04 -2.94
CA ASN A 5 -21.93 15.77 -2.70
C ASN A 5 -22.64 14.59 -3.34
N LEU A 6 -23.99 14.55 -3.28
CA LEU A 6 -24.79 13.53 -3.96
C LEU A 6 -24.66 13.62 -5.49
N ALA A 7 -24.61 14.83 -6.05
CA ALA A 7 -24.41 15.02 -7.49
C ALA A 7 -23.04 14.53 -7.94
N LYS A 8 -21.96 14.85 -7.19
CA LYS A 8 -20.61 14.35 -7.45
C LYS A 8 -20.51 12.83 -7.34
N GLN A 9 -21.17 12.22 -6.34
CA GLN A 9 -21.21 10.76 -6.21
C GLN A 9 -21.93 10.10 -7.39
N ARG A 10 -23.06 10.63 -7.83
CA ARG A 10 -23.80 10.12 -9.02
C ARG A 10 -22.99 10.26 -10.30
N GLU A 11 -22.31 11.38 -10.49
CA GLU A 11 -21.42 11.58 -11.64
C GLU A 11 -20.28 10.57 -11.64
N LYS A 12 -19.63 10.36 -10.48
CA LYS A 12 -18.57 9.37 -10.31
C LYS A 12 -19.06 7.96 -10.62
N GLN A 13 -20.22 7.55 -10.06
CA GLN A 13 -20.81 6.24 -10.35
C GLN A 13 -21.17 6.08 -11.83
N GLY A 14 -21.66 7.14 -12.46
CA GLY A 14 -21.97 7.15 -13.89
C GLY A 14 -20.72 7.00 -14.78
N LYS A 15 -19.58 7.58 -14.38
CA LYS A 15 -18.30 7.42 -15.08
C LYS A 15 -17.78 5.98 -14.94
N ILE A 16 -17.82 5.42 -13.73
CA ILE A 16 -17.41 4.04 -13.46
C ILE A 16 -18.27 3.05 -14.27
N ARG A 17 -19.60 3.23 -14.28
CA ARG A 17 -20.50 2.37 -15.03
C ARG A 17 -20.22 2.42 -16.54
N ARG A 18 -20.04 3.60 -17.12
CA ARG A 18 -19.71 3.76 -18.56
C ARG A 18 -18.37 3.14 -18.92
N TYR A 19 -17.38 3.25 -18.05
CA TYR A 19 -16.08 2.61 -18.24
C TYR A 19 -16.21 1.09 -18.22
N ARG A 20 -16.96 0.51 -17.26
CA ARG A 20 -17.24 -0.92 -17.18
C ARG A 20 -17.96 -1.42 -18.42
N GLU A 21 -19.06 -0.76 -18.84
CA GLU A 21 -19.83 -1.10 -20.04
C GLU A 21 -18.94 -1.09 -21.30
N TRP A 22 -18.08 -0.07 -21.43
CA TRP A 22 -17.13 0.01 -22.52
C TRP A 22 -16.12 -1.13 -22.49
N TYR A 23 -15.56 -1.42 -21.32
CA TYR A 23 -14.55 -2.44 -21.12
C TYR A 23 -15.08 -3.85 -21.36
N GLU A 24 -16.29 -4.15 -20.85
CA GLU A 24 -17.00 -5.42 -21.06
C GLU A 24 -17.33 -5.62 -22.55
N SER A 25 -17.71 -4.57 -23.28
CA SER A 25 -18.04 -4.66 -24.71
C SER A 25 -16.85 -5.11 -25.58
N TRP A 26 -15.62 -4.93 -25.10
CA TRP A 26 -14.41 -5.33 -25.80
C TRP A 26 -13.86 -6.70 -25.36
N GLY A 27 -14.55 -7.43 -24.48
CA GLY A 27 -14.08 -8.70 -23.95
C GLY A 27 -12.82 -8.63 -23.08
N LYS A 28 -12.36 -7.42 -22.74
CA LYS A 28 -11.13 -7.22 -21.97
C LYS A 28 -11.27 -7.67 -20.52
N LEU A 29 -12.47 -7.49 -19.93
CA LEU A 29 -12.71 -7.81 -18.52
C LEU A 29 -12.42 -9.29 -18.22
N GLU A 30 -12.84 -10.20 -19.07
CA GLU A 30 -12.57 -11.63 -18.88
C GLU A 30 -11.09 -11.97 -19.05
N ILE A 31 -10.41 -11.32 -19.99
CA ILE A 31 -8.95 -11.48 -20.17
C ILE A 31 -8.22 -10.99 -18.91
N ASP A 32 -8.56 -9.81 -18.42
CA ASP A 32 -7.93 -9.23 -17.22
C ASP A 32 -8.20 -10.05 -15.97
N ARG A 33 -9.39 -10.61 -15.81
CA ARG A 33 -9.71 -11.54 -14.72
C ARG A 33 -8.84 -12.80 -14.78
N VAL A 34 -8.68 -13.39 -15.96
CA VAL A 34 -7.83 -14.56 -16.17
C VAL A 34 -6.38 -14.21 -15.85
N ASP A 35 -5.89 -13.05 -16.27
CA ASP A 35 -4.51 -12.65 -16.03
C ASP A 35 -4.27 -12.27 -14.55
N ALA A 36 -5.23 -11.64 -13.89
CA ALA A 36 -5.17 -11.40 -12.44
C ALA A 36 -5.10 -12.72 -11.66
N VAL A 37 -5.92 -13.70 -12.02
CA VAL A 37 -5.90 -15.05 -11.40
C VAL A 37 -4.58 -15.77 -11.65
N LYS A 38 -4.01 -15.69 -12.87
CA LYS A 38 -2.70 -16.27 -13.17
C LYS A 38 -1.61 -15.62 -12.33
N THR A 39 -1.65 -14.29 -12.21
CA THR A 39 -0.70 -13.52 -11.39
C THR A 39 -0.78 -13.93 -9.93
N ALA A 40 -2.00 -13.99 -9.35
CA ALA A 40 -2.20 -14.42 -7.97
C ALA A 40 -1.72 -15.87 -7.73
N LYS A 41 -2.00 -16.78 -8.66
CA LYS A 41 -1.48 -18.16 -8.61
C LYS A 41 0.05 -18.21 -8.63
N ASN A 42 0.70 -17.41 -9.49
CA ASN A 42 2.15 -17.32 -9.54
C ASN A 42 2.74 -16.84 -8.21
N TYR A 43 2.09 -15.90 -7.51
CA TYR A 43 2.53 -15.49 -6.16
C TYR A 43 2.50 -16.70 -5.20
N LEU A 44 1.39 -17.44 -5.17
CA LEU A 44 1.23 -18.58 -4.27
C LEU A 44 2.18 -19.75 -4.60
N GLU A 45 2.41 -20.02 -5.88
CA GLU A 45 3.34 -21.07 -6.33
C GLU A 45 4.81 -20.71 -6.02
N ASN A 46 5.13 -19.44 -6.02
CA ASN A 46 6.47 -18.89 -5.73
C ASN A 46 6.54 -18.16 -4.40
N LYS A 47 5.69 -18.50 -3.44
CA LYS A 47 5.47 -17.75 -2.20
C LYS A 47 6.74 -17.38 -1.43
N ASN A 48 7.77 -18.24 -1.48
CA ASN A 48 9.05 -18.00 -0.83
C ASN A 48 9.83 -16.78 -1.39
N GLN A 49 9.47 -16.29 -2.58
CA GLN A 49 10.08 -15.12 -3.21
C GLN A 49 9.37 -13.83 -2.85
N TYR A 50 8.17 -13.91 -2.26
CA TYR A 50 7.32 -12.76 -2.02
C TYR A 50 7.12 -12.49 -0.52
N VAL A 51 6.93 -11.23 -0.22
CA VAL A 51 6.45 -10.75 1.08
C VAL A 51 5.38 -9.69 0.85
N ILE A 52 4.48 -9.50 1.83
CA ILE A 52 3.50 -8.40 1.85
C ILE A 52 4.00 -7.37 2.83
N LEU A 53 4.00 -6.11 2.41
CA LEU A 53 4.37 -4.96 3.24
C LEU A 53 3.19 -4.00 3.33
N ASP A 54 2.99 -3.46 4.51
CA ASP A 54 2.02 -2.41 4.81
C ASP A 54 2.58 -1.42 5.82
N THR A 55 2.13 -0.15 5.78
CA THR A 55 2.58 0.90 6.69
C THR A 55 1.42 1.74 7.21
N GLU A 56 1.48 2.09 8.51
CA GLU A 56 0.69 3.18 9.09
C GLU A 56 1.56 4.44 9.22
N THR A 57 0.96 5.60 9.06
CA THR A 57 1.71 6.85 8.88
C THR A 57 1.10 8.02 9.64
N THR A 58 1.85 9.11 9.78
CA THR A 58 1.36 10.36 10.37
C THR A 58 0.41 11.14 9.44
N GLY A 59 0.15 10.66 8.21
CA GLY A 59 -0.71 11.32 7.23
C GLY A 59 -0.46 10.82 5.80
N LEU A 60 -0.84 11.60 4.79
CA LEU A 60 -0.78 11.18 3.38
C LEU A 60 0.42 11.76 2.62
N ASN A 61 0.85 13.00 2.94
CA ASN A 61 1.91 13.71 2.22
C ASN A 61 3.01 14.10 3.20
N GLU A 62 4.27 13.90 2.80
CA GLU A 62 5.43 14.18 3.66
C GLU A 62 5.28 13.57 5.07
N ALA A 63 4.64 12.41 5.12
CA ALA A 63 4.30 11.73 6.35
C ALA A 63 5.40 10.76 6.78
N GLU A 64 5.48 10.51 8.07
CA GLU A 64 6.43 9.57 8.66
C GLU A 64 5.71 8.28 9.05
N ILE A 65 6.43 7.15 8.94
CA ILE A 65 5.91 5.83 9.34
C ILE A 65 5.77 5.78 10.87
N VAL A 66 4.65 5.28 11.35
CA VAL A 66 4.36 5.01 12.77
C VAL A 66 4.24 3.51 13.07
N GLU A 67 3.98 2.68 12.07
CA GLU A 67 4.04 1.24 12.12
C GLU A 67 4.46 0.70 10.76
N ILE A 68 5.22 -0.38 10.76
CA ILE A 68 5.53 -1.16 9.57
C ILE A 68 5.35 -2.63 9.85
N ALA A 69 4.60 -3.31 8.99
CA ALA A 69 4.38 -4.75 9.01
C ALA A 69 4.88 -5.40 7.73
N ILE A 70 5.57 -6.54 7.87
CA ILE A 70 5.99 -7.38 6.75
C ILE A 70 5.68 -8.83 7.13
N ILE A 71 4.90 -9.49 6.28
CA ILE A 71 4.56 -10.92 6.43
C ILE A 71 4.98 -11.71 5.19
N ASP A 72 5.17 -13.02 5.34
CA ASP A 72 5.24 -13.89 4.18
C ASP A 72 3.85 -14.30 3.68
N LEU A 73 3.78 -15.02 2.56
CA LEU A 73 2.51 -15.45 1.96
C LEU A 73 1.85 -16.64 2.70
N ASP A 74 2.48 -17.18 3.73
CA ASP A 74 1.88 -18.14 4.68
C ASP A 74 1.27 -17.42 5.92
N GLY A 75 1.37 -16.08 5.97
CA GLY A 75 0.87 -15.25 7.08
C GLY A 75 1.82 -15.17 8.28
N LYS A 76 3.06 -15.66 8.15
CA LYS A 76 4.05 -15.53 9.21
C LYS A 76 4.59 -14.11 9.22
N THR A 77 4.55 -13.49 10.39
CA THR A 77 5.15 -12.18 10.63
C THR A 77 6.68 -12.26 10.56
N LEU A 78 7.27 -11.48 9.64
CA LEU A 78 8.71 -11.33 9.48
C LEU A 78 9.22 -10.06 10.19
N LEU A 79 8.40 -9.02 10.18
CA LEU A 79 8.59 -7.77 10.92
C LEU A 79 7.22 -7.21 11.27
N ASN A 80 7.04 -6.77 12.49
CA ASN A 80 5.91 -5.94 12.91
C ASN A 80 6.40 -5.06 14.05
N THR A 81 6.47 -3.75 13.81
CA THR A 81 6.99 -2.83 14.81
C THR A 81 6.37 -1.44 14.69
N LEU A 82 6.08 -0.86 15.85
CA LEU A 82 5.84 0.57 15.93
C LEU A 82 7.16 1.33 15.67
N VAL A 83 7.03 2.53 15.11
CA VAL A 83 8.15 3.42 14.77
C VAL A 83 7.86 4.80 15.34
N LYS A 84 8.82 5.37 16.06
CA LYS A 84 8.70 6.73 16.59
C LYS A 84 8.91 7.74 15.48
N PRO A 85 7.88 8.52 15.09
CA PRO A 85 8.04 9.60 14.14
C PRO A 85 8.72 10.81 14.80
N ARG A 86 9.25 11.74 14.02
CA ARG A 86 9.83 13.00 14.50
C ARG A 86 8.78 14.08 14.75
N ILE A 87 7.59 13.88 14.19
CA ILE A 87 6.43 14.78 14.32
C ILE A 87 5.31 14.09 15.07
N LEU A 88 4.41 14.86 15.68
CA LEU A 88 3.24 14.29 16.35
C LEU A 88 2.26 13.70 15.32
N ILE A 89 1.63 12.59 15.70
CA ILE A 89 0.55 11.97 14.94
C ILE A 89 -0.71 12.85 15.12
N PRO A 90 -1.32 13.36 14.04
CA PRO A 90 -2.52 14.18 14.14
C PRO A 90 -3.72 13.39 14.70
N PRO A 91 -4.60 14.02 15.50
CA PRO A 91 -5.75 13.33 16.11
C PRO A 91 -6.70 12.67 15.10
N GLU A 92 -6.85 13.25 13.90
CA GLU A 92 -7.65 12.70 12.82
C GLU A 92 -7.05 11.42 12.24
N VAL A 93 -5.72 11.29 12.23
CA VAL A 93 -5.00 10.10 11.77
C VAL A 93 -5.03 9.00 12.83
N ILE A 94 -4.88 9.36 14.12
CA ILE A 94 -5.06 8.44 15.24
C ILE A 94 -6.43 7.75 15.19
N LYS A 95 -7.49 8.48 14.79
CA LYS A 95 -8.84 7.91 14.64
C LYS A 95 -8.95 6.86 13.53
N ILE A 96 -8.01 6.84 12.58
CA ILE A 96 -8.00 5.90 11.44
C ILE A 96 -7.34 4.58 11.86
N HIS A 97 -6.10 4.63 12.35
CA HIS A 97 -5.29 3.44 12.65
C HIS A 97 -5.17 3.12 14.15
N GLY A 98 -5.60 4.04 15.05
CA GLY A 98 -5.60 3.81 16.49
C GLY A 98 -4.27 3.97 17.22
N ILE A 99 -3.17 4.23 16.49
CA ILE A 99 -1.84 4.38 17.08
C ILE A 99 -1.69 5.80 17.63
N THR A 100 -1.44 5.92 18.95
CA THR A 100 -1.31 7.22 19.62
C THR A 100 0.14 7.64 19.76
N ASN A 101 0.36 8.92 20.07
CA ASN A 101 1.70 9.45 20.33
C ASN A 101 2.39 8.77 21.51
N GLU A 102 1.60 8.37 22.53
CA GLU A 102 2.10 7.65 23.70
C GLU A 102 2.57 6.24 23.33
N MET A 103 1.86 5.55 22.43
CA MET A 103 2.22 4.20 21.99
C MET A 103 3.59 4.16 21.29
N VAL A 104 3.92 5.20 20.54
CA VAL A 104 5.18 5.29 19.78
C VAL A 104 6.30 6.00 20.54
N ALA A 105 6.03 6.54 21.74
CA ALA A 105 6.97 7.38 22.47
C ALA A 105 8.33 6.70 22.75
N ASP A 106 8.30 5.41 23.09
CA ASP A 106 9.48 4.60 23.40
C ASP A 106 9.84 3.62 22.26
N SER A 107 9.17 3.74 21.11
CA SER A 107 9.48 2.91 19.94
C SER A 107 10.78 3.32 19.27
N PRO A 108 11.44 2.43 18.54
CA PRO A 108 12.62 2.77 17.76
C PRO A 108 12.30 3.82 16.69
N SER A 109 13.26 4.67 16.39
CA SER A 109 13.17 5.60 15.24
C SER A 109 13.25 4.84 13.91
N PHE A 110 12.84 5.49 12.81
CA PHE A 110 12.97 4.90 11.48
C PHE A 110 14.44 4.53 11.13
N SER A 111 15.42 5.31 11.59
CA SER A 111 16.82 5.01 11.36
C SER A 111 17.29 3.72 12.06
N GLU A 112 16.72 3.40 13.21
CA GLU A 112 17.05 2.18 13.94
C GLU A 112 16.42 0.93 13.31
N VAL A 113 15.22 1.03 12.75
CA VAL A 113 14.54 -0.11 12.10
C VAL A 113 14.95 -0.31 10.63
N HIS A 114 15.56 0.68 9.99
CA HIS A 114 15.89 0.66 8.56
C HIS A 114 16.72 -0.57 8.15
N SER A 115 17.77 -0.91 8.91
CA SER A 115 18.61 -2.06 8.59
C SER A 115 17.86 -3.39 8.67
N THR A 116 16.95 -3.53 9.63
CA THR A 116 16.07 -4.70 9.75
C THR A 116 15.11 -4.80 8.57
N ILE A 117 14.51 -3.67 8.15
CA ILE A 117 13.65 -3.64 6.95
C ILE A 117 14.44 -4.08 5.72
N VAL A 118 15.65 -3.55 5.52
CA VAL A 118 16.54 -3.92 4.40
C VAL A 118 16.83 -5.42 4.39
N GLU A 119 17.15 -6.00 5.54
CA GLU A 119 17.47 -7.44 5.66
C GLU A 119 16.25 -8.31 5.38
N VAL A 120 15.09 -7.98 5.93
CA VAL A 120 13.83 -8.73 5.70
C VAL A 120 13.41 -8.67 4.23
N LEU A 121 13.61 -7.52 3.56
CA LEU A 121 13.28 -7.33 2.16
C LEU A 121 14.36 -7.83 1.19
N LYS A 122 15.50 -8.31 1.70
CA LYS A 122 16.60 -8.78 0.85
C LYS A 122 16.14 -9.94 -0.03
N ASP A 123 16.43 -9.81 -1.33
CA ASP A 123 16.10 -10.80 -2.36
C ASP A 123 14.60 -11.17 -2.47
N LYS A 124 13.72 -10.36 -1.87
CA LYS A 124 12.27 -10.54 -1.95
C LYS A 124 11.63 -9.61 -2.96
N LYS A 125 10.59 -10.08 -3.61
CA LYS A 125 9.58 -9.26 -4.28
C LYS A 125 8.54 -8.84 -3.26
N VAL A 126 8.11 -7.59 -3.34
CA VAL A 126 7.25 -6.97 -2.32
C VAL A 126 5.87 -6.66 -2.89
N LEU A 127 4.85 -7.26 -2.30
CA LEU A 127 3.46 -7.00 -2.62
C LEU A 127 2.91 -5.94 -1.67
N ILE A 128 2.29 -4.91 -2.22
CA ILE A 128 1.81 -3.76 -1.43
C ILE A 128 0.42 -3.38 -1.93
N TRP A 129 -0.52 -3.15 -1.01
CA TRP A 129 -1.80 -2.53 -1.34
C TRP A 129 -1.59 -1.03 -1.53
N ASN A 130 -1.97 -0.48 -2.68
CA ASN A 130 -1.65 0.91 -3.04
C ASN A 130 -0.13 1.22 -3.00
N ARG A 131 0.64 0.41 -3.70
CA ARG A 131 2.12 0.44 -3.78
C ARG A 131 2.73 1.85 -3.84
N GLN A 132 2.11 2.75 -4.61
CA GLN A 132 2.60 4.11 -4.81
C GLN A 132 2.72 4.86 -3.48
N PHE A 133 1.73 4.69 -2.60
CA PHE A 133 1.71 5.35 -1.30
C PHE A 133 2.87 4.89 -0.43
N ASP A 134 2.96 3.60 -0.13
CA ASP A 134 3.99 3.08 0.78
C ASP A 134 5.41 3.30 0.28
N ILE A 135 5.63 3.16 -1.04
CA ILE A 135 6.94 3.47 -1.64
C ILE A 135 7.30 4.95 -1.48
N SER A 136 6.33 5.86 -1.62
CA SER A 136 6.58 7.29 -1.43
C SER A 136 6.94 7.61 0.02
N ILE A 137 6.22 7.02 0.98
CA ILE A 137 6.46 7.18 2.43
C ILE A 137 7.82 6.60 2.83
N LEU A 138 8.14 5.38 2.41
CA LEU A 138 9.46 4.77 2.64
C LEU A 138 10.59 5.64 2.09
N ASN A 139 10.42 6.19 0.89
CA ASN A 139 11.39 7.10 0.28
C ASN A 139 11.50 8.43 1.02
N TYR A 140 10.39 8.98 1.49
CA TYR A 140 10.39 10.19 2.31
C TYR A 140 11.15 9.94 3.62
N CYS A 141 10.78 8.90 4.38
CA CYS A 141 11.43 8.56 5.65
C CYS A 141 12.93 8.35 5.50
N ARG A 142 13.38 7.55 4.49
CA ARG A 142 14.82 7.36 4.27
C ARG A 142 15.55 8.65 3.91
N ASN A 143 14.90 9.56 3.15
CA ASN A 143 15.51 10.83 2.74
C ASN A 143 15.73 11.76 3.93
N ILE A 144 14.72 11.93 4.79
CA ILE A 144 14.84 12.80 5.98
C ILE A 144 15.84 12.26 6.99
N HIS A 145 16.06 10.94 7.02
CA HIS A 145 17.09 10.28 7.85
C HIS A 145 18.42 10.05 7.12
N LYS A 146 18.55 10.47 5.84
CA LYS A 146 19.75 10.30 5.00
C LYS A 146 20.23 8.85 4.88
N LEU A 147 19.28 7.92 4.74
CA LEU A 147 19.54 6.48 4.68
C LEU A 147 19.58 5.95 3.24
N PRO A 148 20.21 4.79 2.98
CA PRO A 148 20.22 4.14 1.67
C PRO A 148 18.83 3.79 1.16
N SER A 149 18.69 3.64 -0.18
CA SER A 149 17.43 3.21 -0.81
C SER A 149 17.17 1.72 -0.61
N PHE A 150 15.90 1.37 -0.43
CA PHE A 150 15.41 -0.02 -0.42
C PHE A 150 15.43 -0.69 -1.81
N LYS A 151 15.59 0.09 -2.90
CA LYS A 151 15.55 -0.39 -4.30
C LYS A 151 14.31 -1.24 -4.60
N LEU A 152 13.13 -0.74 -4.21
CA LEU A 152 11.86 -1.43 -4.37
C LEU A 152 11.15 -1.17 -5.71
N SER A 153 11.58 -0.18 -6.51
CA SER A 153 10.92 0.23 -7.75
C SER A 153 10.68 -0.93 -8.72
N ASP A 154 11.69 -1.80 -8.88
CA ASP A 154 11.69 -2.87 -9.88
C ASP A 154 11.28 -4.24 -9.32
N ARG A 155 11.03 -4.32 -8.00
CA ARG A 155 10.70 -5.56 -7.30
C ARG A 155 9.52 -5.43 -6.35
N SER A 156 8.67 -4.43 -6.57
CA SER A 156 7.40 -4.29 -5.86
C SER A 156 6.22 -4.25 -6.83
N GLU A 157 5.12 -4.87 -6.44
CA GLU A 157 3.90 -5.00 -7.24
C GLU A 157 2.69 -4.49 -6.44
N CYS A 158 1.72 -3.91 -7.15
CA CYS A 158 0.52 -3.32 -6.53
C CYS A 158 -0.61 -4.33 -6.47
N LEU A 159 -0.98 -4.78 -5.27
CA LEU A 159 -2.11 -5.69 -5.09
C LEU A 159 -3.45 -5.05 -5.45
N MET A 160 -3.59 -3.75 -5.23
CA MET A 160 -4.79 -3.01 -5.58
C MET A 160 -5.06 -3.03 -7.09
N GLU A 161 -4.00 -2.95 -7.92
CA GLU A 161 -4.13 -3.05 -9.38
C GLU A 161 -4.57 -4.45 -9.81
N ILE A 162 -3.99 -5.51 -9.25
CA ILE A 162 -4.38 -6.90 -9.52
C ILE A 162 -5.83 -7.14 -9.09
N HIS A 163 -6.22 -6.63 -7.92
CA HIS A 163 -7.60 -6.70 -7.46
C HIS A 163 -8.55 -5.95 -8.40
N ALA A 164 -8.18 -4.75 -8.87
CA ALA A 164 -8.97 -3.97 -9.80
C ALA A 164 -9.16 -4.68 -11.14
N GLN A 165 -8.12 -5.33 -11.67
CA GLN A 165 -8.20 -6.19 -12.87
C GLN A 165 -9.21 -7.32 -12.68
N TRP A 166 -9.16 -8.03 -11.54
CA TRP A 166 -10.07 -9.13 -11.25
C TRP A 166 -11.51 -8.65 -11.04
N TYR A 167 -11.69 -7.58 -10.28
CA TYR A 167 -13.02 -7.05 -9.95
C TYR A 167 -13.65 -6.28 -11.11
N GLY A 168 -12.85 -5.70 -12.01
CA GLY A 168 -13.30 -4.91 -13.15
C GLY A 168 -13.73 -3.50 -12.77
N GLU A 169 -13.30 -3.00 -11.62
CA GLU A 169 -13.50 -1.60 -11.21
C GLU A 169 -12.15 -0.89 -11.00
N TRP A 170 -11.78 -0.12 -12.02
CA TRP A 170 -10.67 0.82 -11.86
C TRP A 170 -11.18 2.05 -11.08
N SER A 171 -10.67 2.26 -9.92
CA SER A 171 -10.93 3.49 -9.19
C SER A 171 -10.23 4.64 -9.88
N THR A 172 -10.98 5.55 -10.50
CA THR A 172 -10.45 6.83 -11.02
C THR A 172 -10.01 7.76 -9.87
N TYR A 173 -10.02 7.29 -8.64
CA TYR A 173 -9.67 8.07 -7.45
C TYR A 173 -8.15 8.22 -7.28
N TRP A 174 -7.35 7.39 -7.96
CA TRP A 174 -5.89 7.28 -7.76
C TRP A 174 -5.06 7.59 -9.01
N HIS A 175 -5.69 8.18 -10.05
CA HIS A 175 -5.02 8.67 -11.26
C HIS A 175 -5.21 10.15 -11.44
#